data_137820b1457cd598a72789895c72bdba
#
_entry.id   137820b1457cd598a72789895c72bdba
#
_cell.length_a   1.000
_cell.length_b   1.000
_cell.length_c   1.000
_cell.angle_alpha   90.00
_cell.angle_beta   90.00
_cell.angle_gamma   90.00
#
_symmetry.space_group_name_H-M   'P 1'
#
loop_
_entity.id
_entity.type
_entity.pdbx_description
1 polymer ?
#
loop_
_entity_poly.entity_id
_entity_poly.type
_entity_poly.pdbx_seq_one_letter_code
_entity_poly.pdbx_strand_id
1 'polypeptide(L)'
;MKKIVIAGAGAYHFAPAIFEDLFVSWRAPVEVWMVDSDIEMAELSARGAQALARAFGCEARFYYTTQLSKATFSADAVIFCADFLDEEGWKKDVEILEEVGLYKQARLRGGVGGAMQTMRVLDFMTDLATQMSEECPDAPLIICDSGFGGVQLARACECAQRMCGVRTLGLSGVTEQTRKRLALYLDMKEEDLDIECAGLNNFSWVTRLRDRKKDTDLIPRCMKEMQEDSREALSSQYIDWYGAIPAGERVMQYELLGDTEVSPKKTVLLSGVGLADYELRKRNLAMLTVHGPLSPEGAKAWGQIRTSGLSSVRPVEVLRALWGEKDCRVDNLNMPCDGAVEGVAPGRFVECPAVIGKDGVHGIAVELPVELHDLMGQLSLCNVLYAEAASTGSRAALREAMEIDPALAGVDLLYTEGVLSDMMEAQKEKLKRFF
;
A
#
# COMPACT_ATOMS: atom_id res chain seq x y z
N MET A 1 15.84 0.17 24.84
CA MET A 1 14.69 -0.62 24.35
C MET A 1 13.96 0.29 23.38
N LYS A 2 13.80 -0.12 22.11
CA LYS A 2 13.08 0.67 21.11
C LYS A 2 11.58 0.56 21.32
N LYS A 3 10.86 1.68 21.22
CA LYS A 3 9.41 1.73 21.26
C LYS A 3 8.85 1.74 19.86
N ILE A 4 8.13 0.69 19.48
CA ILE A 4 7.52 0.51 18.16
C ILE A 4 6.00 0.49 18.31
N VAL A 5 5.31 1.33 17.56
CA VAL A 5 3.85 1.34 17.45
C VAL A 5 3.44 0.58 16.20
N ILE A 6 2.50 -0.36 16.34
CA ILE A 6 1.88 -1.08 15.21
C ILE A 6 0.44 -0.65 15.15
N ALA A 7 0.12 0.24 14.21
CA ALA A 7 -1.23 0.72 13.93
C ALA A 7 -1.89 -0.19 12.89
N GLY A 8 -3.00 -0.82 13.26
CA GLY A 8 -3.61 -1.92 12.54
C GLY A 8 -3.03 -3.27 12.96
N ALA A 9 -2.80 -3.47 14.25
CA ALA A 9 -2.19 -4.69 14.80
C ALA A 9 -2.98 -5.97 14.51
N GLY A 10 -4.26 -5.85 14.20
CA GLY A 10 -5.11 -6.93 13.73
C GLY A 10 -5.04 -7.21 12.23
N ALA A 11 -4.31 -6.41 11.44
CA ALA A 11 -4.26 -6.53 10.00
C ALA A 11 -3.82 -7.91 9.52
N TYR A 12 -4.57 -8.46 8.57
CA TYR A 12 -4.41 -9.83 8.11
C TYR A 12 -3.12 -10.05 7.31
N HIS A 13 -2.74 -9.07 6.47
CA HIS A 13 -1.65 -9.25 5.52
C HIS A 13 -0.26 -8.99 6.09
N PHE A 14 -0.09 -8.04 7.01
CA PHE A 14 1.24 -7.55 7.39
C PHE A 14 1.64 -7.85 8.84
N ALA A 15 0.72 -7.83 9.79
CA ALA A 15 1.06 -8.08 11.18
C ALA A 15 1.81 -9.42 11.41
N PRO A 16 1.52 -10.52 10.66
CA PRO A 16 2.28 -11.76 10.80
C PRO A 16 3.76 -11.62 10.48
N ALA A 17 4.10 -10.92 9.39
CA ALA A 17 5.50 -10.69 9.01
C ALA A 17 6.22 -9.80 10.04
N ILE A 18 5.53 -8.78 10.55
CA ILE A 18 6.05 -7.90 11.61
C ILE A 18 6.34 -8.70 12.87
N PHE A 19 5.43 -9.59 13.30
CA PHE A 19 5.63 -10.42 14.51
C PHE A 19 6.77 -11.40 14.31
N GLU A 20 6.89 -12.02 13.13
CA GLU A 20 8.01 -12.92 12.83
C GLU A 20 9.33 -12.19 12.90
N ASP A 21 9.42 -11.01 12.31
CA ASP A 21 10.64 -10.22 12.29
C ASP A 21 11.03 -9.76 13.70
N LEU A 22 10.09 -9.21 14.48
CA LEU A 22 10.34 -8.69 15.82
C LEU A 22 10.72 -9.79 16.80
N PHE A 23 9.95 -10.89 16.84
CA PHE A 23 10.00 -11.81 17.96
C PHE A 23 10.69 -13.15 17.65
N VAL A 24 10.77 -13.50 16.36
CA VAL A 24 11.40 -14.76 15.94
C VAL A 24 12.79 -14.51 15.35
N SER A 25 12.94 -13.49 14.50
CA SER A 25 14.18 -13.23 13.77
C SER A 25 15.11 -12.23 14.48
N TRP A 26 14.63 -11.02 14.76
CA TRP A 26 15.47 -9.96 15.35
C TRP A 26 15.73 -10.15 16.84
N ARG A 27 14.69 -10.39 17.63
CA ARG A 27 14.72 -10.66 19.08
C ARG A 27 15.42 -9.58 19.92
N ALA A 28 15.56 -8.37 19.42
CA ALA A 28 16.11 -7.28 20.21
C ALA A 28 15.12 -6.84 21.31
N PRO A 29 15.60 -6.25 22.42
CA PRO A 29 14.72 -5.71 23.44
C PRO A 29 13.83 -4.60 22.88
N VAL A 30 12.48 -4.80 22.89
CA VAL A 30 11.51 -3.87 22.30
C VAL A 30 10.32 -3.62 23.23
N GLU A 31 9.79 -2.40 23.17
CA GLU A 31 8.48 -2.05 23.69
C GLU A 31 7.52 -1.92 22.50
N VAL A 32 6.42 -2.68 22.49
CA VAL A 32 5.49 -2.73 21.37
C VAL A 32 4.10 -2.31 21.81
N TRP A 33 3.57 -1.33 21.11
CA TRP A 33 2.20 -0.85 21.26
C TRP A 33 1.35 -1.35 20.11
N MET A 34 0.37 -2.21 20.42
CA MET A 34 -0.60 -2.72 19.46
C MET A 34 -1.81 -1.79 19.45
N VAL A 35 -2.02 -1.12 18.33
CA VAL A 35 -3.16 -0.21 18.14
C VAL A 35 -4.10 -0.77 17.09
N ASP A 36 -5.37 -0.88 17.44
CA ASP A 36 -6.43 -1.32 16.53
C ASP A 36 -7.75 -0.64 16.93
N SER A 37 -8.66 -0.47 15.98
CA SER A 37 -10.00 0.07 16.26
C SER A 37 -10.84 -0.91 17.09
N ASP A 38 -10.57 -2.23 16.96
CA ASP A 38 -11.12 -3.28 17.81
C ASP A 38 -10.17 -3.58 18.97
N ILE A 39 -10.57 -3.23 20.18
CA ILE A 39 -9.77 -3.46 21.40
C ILE A 39 -9.51 -4.94 21.66
N GLU A 40 -10.44 -5.84 21.32
CA GLU A 40 -10.26 -7.28 21.47
C GLU A 40 -9.17 -7.79 20.53
N MET A 41 -9.16 -7.29 19.28
CA MET A 41 -8.13 -7.63 18.31
C MET A 41 -6.76 -7.10 18.71
N ALA A 42 -6.68 -5.85 19.23
CA ALA A 42 -5.45 -5.27 19.76
C ALA A 42 -4.89 -6.11 20.92
N GLU A 43 -5.77 -6.55 21.85
CA GLU A 43 -5.39 -7.40 22.97
C GLU A 43 -4.93 -8.80 22.53
N LEU A 44 -5.66 -9.46 21.64
CA LEU A 44 -5.29 -10.77 21.11
C LEU A 44 -3.96 -10.72 20.36
N SER A 45 -3.73 -9.66 19.57
CA SER A 45 -2.46 -9.45 18.88
C SER A 45 -1.30 -9.28 19.85
N ALA A 46 -1.48 -8.49 20.92
CA ALA A 46 -0.47 -8.31 21.95
C ALA A 46 -0.17 -9.62 22.71
N ARG A 47 -1.20 -10.39 23.05
CA ARG A 47 -1.04 -11.70 23.74
C ARG A 47 -0.38 -12.75 22.83
N GLY A 48 -0.77 -12.82 21.55
CA GLY A 48 -0.14 -13.71 20.57
C GLY A 48 1.33 -13.37 20.34
N ALA A 49 1.64 -12.08 20.18
CA ALA A 49 3.02 -11.58 20.07
C ALA A 49 3.84 -11.88 21.35
N GLN A 50 3.25 -11.74 22.54
CA GLN A 50 3.88 -12.10 23.81
C GLN A 50 4.20 -13.61 23.88
N ALA A 51 3.31 -14.47 23.37
CA ALA A 51 3.57 -15.92 23.33
C ALA A 51 4.77 -16.24 22.40
N LEU A 52 4.87 -15.56 21.25
CA LEU A 52 6.04 -15.67 20.36
C LEU A 52 7.31 -15.17 21.06
N ALA A 53 7.29 -13.97 21.62
CA ALA A 53 8.46 -13.38 22.30
C ALA A 53 9.00 -14.30 23.41
N ARG A 54 8.12 -14.86 24.24
CA ARG A 54 8.50 -15.82 25.30
C ARG A 54 9.12 -17.09 24.74
N ALA A 55 8.50 -17.67 23.70
CA ALA A 55 8.96 -18.94 23.14
C ALA A 55 10.33 -18.83 22.45
N PHE A 56 10.64 -17.67 21.87
CA PHE A 56 11.90 -17.42 21.16
C PHE A 56 12.91 -16.60 21.96
N GLY A 57 12.61 -16.31 23.24
CA GLY A 57 13.55 -15.64 24.14
C GLY A 57 13.78 -14.17 23.84
N CYS A 58 12.78 -13.48 23.25
CA CYS A 58 12.83 -12.05 23.02
C CYS A 58 12.38 -11.29 24.28
N GLU A 59 13.19 -10.32 24.73
CA GLU A 59 12.81 -9.40 25.80
C GLU A 59 11.87 -8.33 25.23
N ALA A 60 10.58 -8.40 25.54
CA ALA A 60 9.60 -7.47 25.00
C ALA A 60 8.54 -7.07 26.03
N ARG A 61 8.12 -5.81 25.97
CA ARG A 61 6.98 -5.27 26.70
C ARG A 61 5.84 -4.99 25.73
N PHE A 62 4.63 -5.36 26.12
CA PHE A 62 3.46 -5.25 25.24
C PHE A 62 2.40 -4.38 25.89
N TYR A 63 1.88 -3.46 25.08
CA TYR A 63 0.74 -2.61 25.41
C TYR A 63 -0.27 -2.70 24.26
N TYR A 64 -1.56 -2.46 24.55
CA TYR A 64 -2.59 -2.41 23.54
C TYR A 64 -3.61 -1.31 23.86
N THR A 65 -4.15 -0.69 22.83
CA THR A 65 -5.09 0.43 22.94
C THR A 65 -5.83 0.66 21.63
N THR A 66 -7.00 1.31 21.74
CA THR A 66 -7.68 1.88 20.56
C THR A 66 -7.29 3.34 20.32
N GLN A 67 -6.52 3.95 21.23
CA GLN A 67 -6.16 5.36 21.19
C GLN A 67 -4.72 5.53 20.70
N LEU A 68 -4.59 6.00 19.48
CA LEU A 68 -3.30 6.20 18.84
C LEU A 68 -2.41 7.18 19.64
N SER A 69 -2.97 8.26 20.17
CA SER A 69 -2.26 9.28 20.97
C SER A 69 -1.54 8.72 22.19
N LYS A 70 -2.06 7.65 22.79
CA LYS A 70 -1.35 6.99 23.91
C LYS A 70 -0.12 6.22 23.45
N ALA A 71 -0.15 5.73 22.22
CA ALA A 71 0.89 4.89 21.68
C ALA A 71 2.05 5.70 21.09
N THR A 72 1.77 6.80 20.37
CA THR A 72 2.77 7.58 19.62
C THR A 72 3.74 8.37 20.47
N PHE A 73 3.32 8.76 21.69
CA PHE A 73 4.19 9.56 22.56
C PHE A 73 5.59 8.94 22.74
N SER A 74 6.62 9.66 22.32
CA SER A 74 8.02 9.21 22.34
C SER A 74 8.28 7.86 21.65
N ALA A 75 7.55 7.54 20.59
CA ALA A 75 7.83 6.35 19.79
C ALA A 75 9.15 6.49 19.02
N ASP A 76 9.88 5.38 18.87
CA ASP A 76 11.07 5.31 18.00
C ASP A 76 10.68 4.99 16.53
N ALA A 77 9.52 4.41 16.30
CA ALA A 77 8.95 4.15 14.98
C ALA A 77 7.45 3.85 15.05
N VAL A 78 6.75 4.15 13.96
CA VAL A 78 5.37 3.74 13.74
C VAL A 78 5.29 2.89 12.47
N ILE A 79 4.71 1.69 12.58
CA ILE A 79 4.37 0.84 11.45
C ILE A 79 2.85 0.92 11.28
N PHE A 80 2.41 1.41 10.13
CA PHE A 80 1.01 1.50 9.78
C PHE A 80 0.67 0.37 8.81
N CYS A 81 -0.21 -0.52 9.23
CA CYS A 81 -0.63 -1.68 8.44
C CYS A 81 -2.15 -1.95 8.51
N ALA A 82 -2.92 -0.94 8.93
CA ALA A 82 -4.37 -1.06 8.99
C ALA A 82 -5.00 -1.11 7.60
N ASP A 83 -6.05 -1.91 7.48
CA ASP A 83 -6.92 -1.89 6.32
C ASP A 83 -7.97 -0.77 6.46
N PHE A 84 -7.97 0.16 5.52
CA PHE A 84 -8.96 1.22 5.44
C PHE A 84 -9.89 0.99 4.25
N LEU A 85 -10.88 0.16 4.43
CA LEU A 85 -11.98 0.07 3.48
C LEU A 85 -13.22 0.73 4.10
N ASP A 86 -13.56 1.94 3.64
CA ASP A 86 -14.88 2.50 3.88
C ASP A 86 -15.89 1.92 2.88
N GLU A 87 -16.25 0.66 3.10
CA GLU A 87 -17.15 -0.08 2.21
C GLU A 87 -18.53 0.61 2.08
N GLU A 88 -19.03 1.19 3.16
CA GLU A 88 -20.30 1.89 3.18
C GLU A 88 -20.25 3.17 2.33
N GLY A 89 -19.21 3.99 2.54
CA GLY A 89 -18.97 5.18 1.72
C GLY A 89 -18.77 4.84 0.25
N TRP A 90 -18.01 3.79 -0.04
CA TRP A 90 -17.81 3.32 -1.41
C TRP A 90 -19.11 2.87 -2.08
N LYS A 91 -19.97 2.10 -1.42
CA LYS A 91 -21.28 1.71 -1.95
C LYS A 91 -22.14 2.94 -2.30
N LYS A 92 -22.14 3.93 -1.42
CA LYS A 92 -22.88 5.18 -1.64
C LYS A 92 -22.31 5.98 -2.82
N ASP A 93 -20.99 5.99 -2.99
CA ASP A 93 -20.35 6.62 -4.16
C ASP A 93 -20.79 5.95 -5.46
N VAL A 94 -20.79 4.61 -5.49
CA VAL A 94 -21.21 3.85 -6.68
C VAL A 94 -22.68 4.15 -7.02
N GLU A 95 -23.57 4.12 -6.04
CA GLU A 95 -25.00 4.41 -6.23
C GLU A 95 -25.21 5.80 -6.85
N ILE A 96 -24.59 6.84 -6.29
CA ILE A 96 -24.73 8.21 -6.81
C ILE A 96 -24.17 8.32 -8.24
N LEU A 97 -22.98 7.76 -8.49
CA LEU A 97 -22.34 7.84 -9.81
C LEU A 97 -23.11 7.06 -10.89
N GLU A 98 -23.76 5.95 -10.53
CA GLU A 98 -24.65 5.22 -11.43
C GLU A 98 -25.93 6.03 -11.74
N GLU A 99 -26.56 6.64 -10.74
CA GLU A 99 -27.78 7.46 -10.91
C GLU A 99 -27.56 8.65 -11.86
N VAL A 100 -26.39 9.29 -11.81
CA VAL A 100 -26.06 10.43 -12.68
C VAL A 100 -25.39 10.05 -14.00
N GLY A 101 -25.30 8.75 -14.30
CA GLY A 101 -24.72 8.25 -15.55
C GLY A 101 -23.18 8.27 -15.61
N LEU A 102 -22.50 8.50 -14.50
CA LEU A 102 -21.03 8.50 -14.37
C LEU A 102 -20.49 7.15 -13.87
N TYR A 103 -21.12 6.04 -14.21
CA TYR A 103 -20.72 4.71 -13.72
C TYR A 103 -19.26 4.35 -14.00
N LYS A 104 -18.65 4.88 -15.06
CA LYS A 104 -17.21 4.70 -15.36
C LYS A 104 -16.30 5.40 -14.34
N GLN A 105 -16.82 6.37 -13.61
CA GLN A 105 -16.12 7.11 -12.57
C GLN A 105 -16.25 6.47 -11.18
N ALA A 106 -17.00 5.39 -11.06
CA ALA A 106 -17.07 4.54 -9.86
C ALA A 106 -15.81 3.66 -9.76
N ARG A 107 -14.65 4.31 -9.61
CA ARG A 107 -13.32 3.69 -9.49
C ARG A 107 -12.80 3.90 -8.08
N LEU A 108 -11.98 2.98 -7.60
CA LEU A 108 -11.39 3.11 -6.26
C LEU A 108 -10.17 4.02 -6.22
N ARG A 109 -9.41 4.12 -7.33
CA ARG A 109 -8.08 4.76 -7.34
C ARG A 109 -8.00 6.04 -8.15
N GLY A 110 -8.79 6.16 -9.18
CA GLY A 110 -8.82 7.34 -10.06
C GLY A 110 -10.23 7.88 -10.24
N GLY A 111 -10.38 9.03 -10.87
CA GLY A 111 -11.66 9.67 -11.13
C GLY A 111 -12.40 10.12 -9.88
N VAL A 112 -13.71 10.33 -9.99
CA VAL A 112 -14.56 10.87 -8.91
C VAL A 112 -14.58 9.95 -7.69
N GLY A 113 -14.77 8.66 -7.90
CA GLY A 113 -14.80 7.67 -6.82
C GLY A 113 -13.47 7.61 -6.08
N GLY A 114 -12.34 7.60 -6.83
CA GLY A 114 -10.99 7.62 -6.24
C GLY A 114 -10.69 8.92 -5.48
N ALA A 115 -11.21 10.06 -5.95
CA ALA A 115 -11.13 11.33 -5.22
C ALA A 115 -11.88 11.24 -3.88
N MET A 116 -13.14 10.80 -3.89
CA MET A 116 -13.95 10.63 -2.67
C MET A 116 -13.28 9.69 -1.66
N GLN A 117 -12.81 8.54 -2.13
CA GLN A 117 -12.10 7.58 -1.28
C GLN A 117 -10.83 8.19 -0.67
N THR A 118 -10.07 8.94 -1.46
CA THR A 118 -8.87 9.64 -0.99
C THR A 118 -9.21 10.63 0.13
N MET A 119 -10.25 11.46 -0.05
CA MET A 119 -10.66 12.46 0.95
C MET A 119 -11.05 11.80 2.28
N ARG A 120 -11.75 10.67 2.23
CA ARG A 120 -12.17 9.95 3.46
C ARG A 120 -11.00 9.28 4.18
N VAL A 121 -10.15 8.58 3.43
CA VAL A 121 -9.08 7.76 4.03
C VAL A 121 -7.91 8.59 4.53
N LEU A 122 -7.52 9.64 3.80
CA LEU A 122 -6.38 10.47 4.19
C LEU A 122 -6.68 11.41 5.35
N ASP A 123 -7.93 11.62 5.74
CA ASP A 123 -8.26 12.36 6.96
C ASP A 123 -7.59 11.71 8.19
N PHE A 124 -7.72 10.40 8.33
CA PHE A 124 -7.04 9.66 9.41
C PHE A 124 -5.51 9.69 9.28
N MET A 125 -4.97 9.56 8.06
CA MET A 125 -3.51 9.62 7.87
C MET A 125 -2.94 10.99 8.24
N THR A 126 -3.69 12.05 7.94
CA THR A 126 -3.33 13.42 8.33
C THR A 126 -3.31 13.57 9.85
N ASP A 127 -4.31 13.04 10.54
CA ASP A 127 -4.37 13.07 12.01
C ASP A 127 -3.21 12.30 12.64
N LEU A 128 -2.92 11.09 12.14
CA LEU A 128 -1.78 10.30 12.59
C LEU A 128 -0.46 11.05 12.40
N ALA A 129 -0.22 11.55 11.18
CA ALA A 129 1.04 12.21 10.87
C ALA A 129 1.21 13.54 11.62
N THR A 130 0.14 14.32 11.79
CA THR A 130 0.15 15.53 12.62
C THR A 130 0.53 15.20 14.05
N GLN A 131 -0.09 14.20 14.63
CA GLN A 131 0.23 13.74 15.98
C GLN A 131 1.68 13.24 16.09
N MET A 132 2.18 12.50 15.10
CA MET A 132 3.57 12.06 15.11
C MET A 132 4.56 13.23 15.04
N SER A 133 4.25 14.27 14.25
CA SER A 133 5.11 15.47 14.15
C SER A 133 5.24 16.22 15.49
N GLU A 134 4.25 16.11 16.36
CA GLU A 134 4.24 16.74 17.69
C GLU A 134 4.87 15.84 18.77
N GLU A 135 4.58 14.54 18.75
CA GLU A 135 4.92 13.62 19.84
C GLU A 135 6.19 12.80 19.63
N CYS A 136 6.55 12.52 18.37
CA CYS A 136 7.73 11.72 17.99
C CYS A 136 8.30 12.14 16.62
N PRO A 137 8.75 13.41 16.46
CA PRO A 137 9.12 13.97 15.16
C PRO A 137 10.27 13.24 14.45
N ASP A 138 11.14 12.57 15.19
CA ASP A 138 12.27 11.80 14.64
C ASP A 138 11.90 10.36 14.27
N ALA A 139 10.71 9.90 14.64
CA ALA A 139 10.26 8.54 14.38
C ALA A 139 9.86 8.39 12.90
N PRO A 140 10.41 7.40 12.17
CA PRO A 140 9.93 7.10 10.84
C PRO A 140 8.54 6.47 10.90
N LEU A 141 7.71 6.82 9.91
CA LEU A 141 6.45 6.15 9.60
C LEU A 141 6.68 5.18 8.45
N ILE A 142 6.46 3.90 8.69
CA ILE A 142 6.49 2.87 7.65
C ILE A 142 5.06 2.46 7.34
N ILE A 143 4.60 2.77 6.13
CA ILE A 143 3.24 2.44 5.68
C ILE A 143 3.30 1.16 4.86
N CYS A 144 2.61 0.11 5.30
CA CYS A 144 2.45 -1.12 4.54
C CYS A 144 1.17 -1.04 3.69
N ASP A 145 1.30 -1.28 2.39
CA ASP A 145 0.16 -1.24 1.47
C ASP A 145 -0.74 -2.47 1.68
N SER A 146 -1.83 -2.28 2.38
CA SER A 146 -2.90 -3.27 2.57
C SER A 146 -4.10 -3.01 1.66
N GLY A 147 -3.87 -2.27 0.56
CA GLY A 147 -4.93 -1.89 -0.36
C GLY A 147 -5.61 -0.56 -0.01
N PHE A 148 -5.32 0.06 1.14
CA PHE A 148 -5.81 1.39 1.57
C PHE A 148 -7.24 1.73 1.13
N GLY A 149 -8.13 0.74 1.03
CA GLY A 149 -9.48 0.95 0.53
C GLY A 149 -9.52 1.62 -0.86
N GLY A 150 -8.50 1.37 -1.70
CA GLY A 150 -8.37 1.96 -3.03
C GLY A 150 -7.55 3.24 -3.11
N VAL A 151 -7.16 3.86 -1.99
CA VAL A 151 -6.24 5.00 -2.01
C VAL A 151 -4.84 4.53 -2.35
N GLN A 152 -4.13 5.26 -3.19
CA GLN A 152 -2.74 4.93 -3.51
C GLN A 152 -1.84 5.15 -2.29
N LEU A 153 -0.95 4.20 -2.04
CA LEU A 153 0.08 4.31 -1.00
C LEU A 153 0.90 5.60 -1.15
N ALA A 154 1.22 6.00 -2.39
CA ALA A 154 1.93 7.24 -2.67
C ALA A 154 1.19 8.48 -2.13
N ARG A 155 -0.15 8.55 -2.24
CA ARG A 155 -0.95 9.65 -1.68
C ARG A 155 -0.84 9.71 -0.15
N ALA A 156 -0.87 8.56 0.51
CA ALA A 156 -0.69 8.48 1.97
C ALA A 156 0.72 8.93 2.39
N CYS A 157 1.74 8.54 1.64
CA CYS A 157 3.12 8.96 1.88
C CYS A 157 3.31 10.47 1.64
N GLU A 158 2.74 11.03 0.56
CA GLU A 158 2.76 12.48 0.29
C GLU A 158 2.06 13.25 1.41
N CYS A 159 0.91 12.76 1.88
CA CYS A 159 0.19 13.34 3.00
C CYS A 159 1.07 13.39 4.26
N ALA A 160 1.63 12.28 4.69
CA ALA A 160 2.40 12.21 5.91
C ALA A 160 3.73 12.99 5.82
N GLN A 161 4.46 12.86 4.73
CA GLN A 161 5.78 13.48 4.61
C GLN A 161 5.70 14.96 4.19
N ARG A 162 4.99 15.26 3.10
CA ARG A 162 4.96 16.62 2.54
C ARG A 162 4.08 17.55 3.35
N MET A 163 2.91 17.10 3.79
CA MET A 163 1.95 17.97 4.48
C MET A 163 2.20 18.05 5.99
N CYS A 164 2.69 16.97 6.60
CA CYS A 164 2.88 16.90 8.05
C CYS A 164 4.35 16.83 8.51
N GLY A 165 5.32 16.71 7.59
CA GLY A 165 6.75 16.71 7.90
C GLY A 165 7.28 15.41 8.51
N VAL A 166 6.52 14.32 8.50
CA VAL A 166 6.94 13.03 9.07
C VAL A 166 7.77 12.25 8.05
N ARG A 167 8.97 11.79 8.43
CA ARG A 167 9.78 10.92 7.59
C ARG A 167 9.01 9.64 7.28
N THR A 168 8.62 9.44 6.02
CA THR A 168 7.71 8.36 5.63
C THR A 168 8.32 7.49 4.52
N LEU A 169 8.12 6.19 4.63
CA LEU A 169 8.40 5.22 3.58
C LEU A 169 7.20 4.28 3.43
N GLY A 170 6.88 3.90 2.20
CA GLY A 170 5.82 2.95 1.91
C GLY A 170 6.38 1.62 1.40
N LEU A 171 5.75 0.51 1.78
CA LEU A 171 6.12 -0.83 1.33
C LEU A 171 4.94 -1.48 0.62
N SER A 172 5.16 -1.99 -0.59
CA SER A 172 4.18 -2.78 -1.32
C SER A 172 4.74 -4.15 -1.71
N GLY A 173 3.86 -5.04 -2.13
CA GLY A 173 4.21 -6.39 -2.58
C GLY A 173 4.07 -6.58 -4.08
N VAL A 174 4.11 -5.52 -4.90
CA VAL A 174 3.81 -5.59 -6.33
C VAL A 174 4.77 -6.52 -7.09
N THR A 175 6.06 -6.52 -6.78
CA THR A 175 7.03 -7.42 -7.41
C THR A 175 6.76 -8.89 -7.04
N GLU A 176 6.41 -9.19 -5.78
CA GLU A 176 6.05 -10.53 -5.35
C GLU A 176 4.79 -11.03 -6.08
N GLN A 177 3.75 -10.20 -6.14
CA GLN A 177 2.51 -10.51 -6.85
C GLN A 177 2.74 -10.71 -8.34
N THR A 178 3.54 -9.84 -8.96
CA THR A 178 3.90 -9.94 -10.39
C THR A 178 4.70 -11.21 -10.66
N ARG A 179 5.66 -11.56 -9.77
CA ARG A 179 6.45 -12.81 -9.90
C ARG A 179 5.56 -14.02 -9.86
N LYS A 180 4.61 -14.10 -8.92
CA LYS A 180 3.64 -15.20 -8.84
C LYS A 180 2.80 -15.31 -10.12
N ARG A 181 2.29 -14.19 -10.61
CA ARG A 181 1.50 -14.13 -11.85
C ARG A 181 2.30 -14.60 -13.06
N LEU A 182 3.49 -14.04 -13.27
CA LEU A 182 4.31 -14.34 -14.44
C LEU A 182 4.93 -15.74 -14.38
N ALA A 183 5.24 -16.26 -13.19
CA ALA A 183 5.68 -17.65 -13.03
C ALA A 183 4.61 -18.62 -13.50
N LEU A 184 3.35 -18.42 -13.08
CA LEU A 184 2.23 -19.22 -13.57
C LEU A 184 2.01 -19.06 -15.09
N TYR A 185 2.12 -17.84 -15.61
CA TYR A 185 1.91 -17.54 -17.01
C TYR A 185 2.97 -18.18 -17.92
N LEU A 186 4.24 -18.15 -17.49
CA LEU A 186 5.37 -18.68 -18.23
C LEU A 186 5.64 -20.17 -17.96
N ASP A 187 4.81 -20.83 -17.13
CA ASP A 187 5.01 -22.20 -16.64
C ASP A 187 6.42 -22.40 -16.02
N MET A 188 6.80 -21.48 -15.15
CA MET A 188 8.08 -21.46 -14.44
C MET A 188 7.89 -21.43 -12.93
N LYS A 189 8.92 -21.78 -12.18
CA LYS A 189 8.91 -21.62 -10.72
C LYS A 189 9.24 -20.17 -10.36
N GLU A 190 8.61 -19.64 -9.31
CA GLU A 190 8.86 -18.29 -8.81
C GLU A 190 10.35 -18.03 -8.50
N GLU A 191 11.02 -19.02 -7.92
CA GLU A 191 12.44 -18.96 -7.57
C GLU A 191 13.38 -18.85 -8.78
N ASP A 192 12.93 -19.29 -9.96
CA ASP A 192 13.70 -19.25 -11.21
C ASP A 192 13.57 -17.91 -11.94
N LEU A 193 12.64 -17.03 -11.49
CA LEU A 193 12.45 -15.70 -12.07
C LEU A 193 13.22 -14.64 -11.28
N ASP A 194 14.02 -13.86 -11.99
CA ASP A 194 14.60 -12.61 -11.52
C ASP A 194 13.76 -11.46 -12.10
N ILE A 195 13.02 -10.76 -11.22
CA ILE A 195 12.06 -9.73 -11.62
C ILE A 195 12.23 -8.47 -10.79
N GLU A 196 12.14 -7.33 -11.46
CA GLU A 196 12.03 -6.01 -10.85
C GLU A 196 10.84 -5.27 -11.44
N CYS A 197 10.19 -4.47 -10.61
CA CYS A 197 9.07 -3.62 -11.01
C CYS A 197 9.31 -2.21 -10.46
N ALA A 198 8.93 -1.20 -11.24
CA ALA A 198 9.02 0.19 -10.80
C ALA A 198 7.98 1.08 -11.48
N GLY A 199 7.79 2.28 -10.93
CA GLY A 199 6.87 3.28 -11.42
C GLY A 199 6.26 4.09 -10.29
N LEU A 200 4.94 4.10 -10.22
CA LEU A 200 4.17 4.64 -9.09
C LEU A 200 3.36 3.50 -8.45
N ASN A 201 3.01 3.62 -7.18
CA ASN A 201 2.13 2.64 -6.56
C ASN A 201 0.80 2.52 -7.36
N ASN A 202 0.39 1.29 -7.63
CA ASN A 202 -0.73 0.92 -8.51
C ASN A 202 -0.53 1.30 -10.00
N PHE A 203 0.60 1.87 -10.37
CA PHE A 203 0.99 2.18 -11.74
C PHE A 203 2.45 1.77 -11.99
N SER A 204 2.76 0.55 -11.62
CA SER A 204 4.10 -0.05 -11.76
C SER A 204 4.20 -0.94 -12.99
N TRP A 205 5.42 -1.08 -13.50
CA TRP A 205 5.75 -1.78 -14.72
C TRP A 205 6.92 -2.72 -14.50
N VAL A 206 6.96 -3.82 -15.24
CA VAL A 206 8.07 -4.76 -15.19
C VAL A 206 9.28 -4.14 -15.90
N THR A 207 10.34 -3.86 -15.16
CA THR A 207 11.58 -3.30 -15.68
C THR A 207 12.64 -4.36 -15.95
N ARG A 208 12.51 -5.52 -15.29
CA ARG A 208 13.42 -6.66 -15.47
C ARG A 208 12.66 -7.96 -15.32
N LEU A 209 12.90 -8.90 -16.23
CA LEU A 209 12.36 -10.26 -16.18
C LEU A 209 13.35 -11.22 -16.81
N ARG A 210 14.03 -12.07 -16.00
CA ARG A 210 15.06 -12.98 -16.47
C ARG A 210 14.85 -14.40 -15.91
N ASP A 211 15.23 -15.39 -16.69
CA ASP A 211 15.42 -16.77 -16.23
C ASP A 211 16.77 -16.83 -15.49
N ARG A 212 16.77 -17.04 -14.17
CA ARG A 212 18.00 -17.11 -13.34
C ARG A 212 18.93 -18.25 -13.75
N LYS A 213 18.38 -19.36 -14.25
CA LYS A 213 19.15 -20.55 -14.61
C LYS A 213 19.87 -20.40 -15.95
N LYS A 214 19.20 -19.74 -16.91
CA LYS A 214 19.70 -19.57 -18.27
C LYS A 214 20.30 -18.20 -18.51
N ASP A 215 20.16 -17.30 -17.55
CA ASP A 215 20.52 -15.87 -17.66
C ASP A 215 19.94 -15.21 -18.93
N THR A 216 18.69 -15.56 -19.27
CA THR A 216 18.01 -15.11 -20.49
C THR A 216 16.97 -14.06 -20.14
N ASP A 217 16.94 -12.96 -20.91
CA ASP A 217 15.88 -11.97 -20.84
C ASP A 217 14.56 -12.56 -21.39
N LEU A 218 13.51 -12.49 -20.59
CA LEU A 218 12.19 -13.01 -20.92
C LEU A 218 11.17 -11.93 -21.32
N ILE A 219 11.51 -10.62 -21.20
CA ILE A 219 10.58 -9.53 -21.53
C ILE A 219 10.07 -9.65 -22.97
N PRO A 220 10.94 -9.77 -24.03
CA PRO A 220 10.46 -9.82 -25.40
C PRO A 220 9.55 -11.02 -25.69
N ARG A 221 9.88 -12.19 -25.10
CA ARG A 221 9.05 -13.38 -25.20
C ARG A 221 7.70 -13.19 -24.51
N CYS A 222 7.71 -12.70 -23.28
CA CYS A 222 6.51 -12.51 -22.48
C CYS A 222 5.55 -11.50 -23.13
N MET A 223 6.06 -10.39 -23.65
CA MET A 223 5.28 -9.39 -24.37
C MET A 223 4.59 -10.00 -25.60
N LYS A 224 5.34 -10.72 -26.42
CA LYS A 224 4.79 -11.38 -27.61
C LYS A 224 3.69 -12.40 -27.27
N GLU A 225 3.94 -13.27 -26.30
CA GLU A 225 2.96 -14.26 -25.85
C GLU A 225 1.69 -13.59 -25.29
N MET A 226 1.81 -12.48 -24.54
CA MET A 226 0.67 -11.73 -24.01
C MET A 226 -0.14 -11.03 -25.11
N GLN A 227 0.50 -10.51 -26.16
CA GLN A 227 -0.18 -9.90 -27.30
C GLN A 227 -0.97 -10.93 -28.13
N GLU A 228 -0.55 -12.19 -28.15
CA GLU A 228 -1.23 -13.28 -28.84
C GLU A 228 -2.32 -13.97 -27.98
N ASP A 229 -2.35 -13.72 -26.65
CA ASP A 229 -3.27 -14.36 -25.70
C ASP A 229 -4.49 -13.48 -25.41
N SER A 230 -5.68 -13.89 -25.86
CA SER A 230 -6.93 -13.17 -25.63
C SER A 230 -7.29 -13.01 -24.14
N ARG A 231 -6.72 -13.83 -23.24
CA ARG A 231 -6.90 -13.69 -21.78
C ARG A 231 -6.10 -12.51 -21.21
N GLU A 232 -5.06 -12.10 -21.93
CA GLU A 232 -4.19 -10.98 -21.60
C GLU A 232 -4.53 -9.68 -22.38
N ALA A 233 -5.76 -9.56 -22.91
CA ALA A 233 -6.17 -8.42 -23.74
C ALA A 233 -5.83 -7.05 -23.14
N LEU A 234 -5.96 -6.88 -21.82
CA LEU A 234 -5.60 -5.63 -21.15
C LEU A 234 -4.08 -5.43 -21.08
N SER A 235 -3.30 -6.49 -20.82
CA SER A 235 -1.83 -6.42 -20.87
C SER A 235 -1.34 -6.14 -22.29
N SER A 236 -1.94 -6.79 -23.30
CA SER A 236 -1.67 -6.55 -24.72
C SER A 236 -1.87 -5.08 -25.09
N GLN A 237 -2.98 -4.48 -24.68
CA GLN A 237 -3.28 -3.05 -24.92
C GLN A 237 -2.20 -2.13 -24.31
N TYR A 238 -1.76 -2.41 -23.08
CA TYR A 238 -0.70 -1.62 -22.44
C TYR A 238 0.66 -1.82 -23.10
N ILE A 239 0.97 -3.05 -23.55
CA ILE A 239 2.20 -3.33 -24.29
C ILE A 239 2.19 -2.55 -25.62
N ASP A 240 1.06 -2.51 -26.32
CA ASP A 240 0.92 -1.77 -27.58
C ASP A 240 1.05 -0.25 -27.39
N TRP A 241 0.54 0.30 -26.26
CA TRP A 241 0.60 1.73 -26.00
C TRP A 241 1.92 2.19 -25.44
N TYR A 242 2.49 1.43 -24.53
CA TYR A 242 3.62 1.87 -23.71
C TYR A 242 4.87 1.00 -23.87
N GLY A 243 4.83 -0.07 -24.62
CA GLY A 243 5.98 -0.96 -24.74
C GLY A 243 6.40 -1.61 -23.43
N ALA A 244 5.49 -1.78 -22.47
CA ALA A 244 5.79 -2.27 -21.14
C ALA A 244 4.77 -3.31 -20.63
N ILE A 245 5.23 -4.27 -19.83
CA ILE A 245 4.37 -5.25 -19.16
C ILE A 245 3.86 -4.63 -17.85
N PRO A 246 2.53 -4.54 -17.62
CA PRO A 246 2.00 -4.02 -16.38
C PRO A 246 2.33 -4.93 -15.19
N ALA A 247 2.79 -4.35 -14.09
CA ALA A 247 3.04 -5.06 -12.85
C ALA A 247 1.76 -5.16 -11.99
N GLY A 248 1.76 -6.06 -11.02
CA GLY A 248 0.62 -6.27 -10.12
C GLY A 248 -0.62 -6.81 -10.84
N GLU A 249 -1.76 -6.36 -10.38
CA GLU A 249 -3.05 -6.62 -11.02
C GLU A 249 -3.31 -5.55 -12.08
N ARG A 250 -3.49 -5.96 -13.31
CA ARG A 250 -3.68 -5.09 -14.49
C ARG A 250 -4.84 -4.09 -14.37
N VAL A 251 -5.83 -4.43 -13.57
CA VAL A 251 -6.98 -3.57 -13.28
C VAL A 251 -6.57 -2.29 -12.54
N MET A 252 -5.45 -2.29 -11.83
CA MET A 252 -4.98 -1.12 -11.09
C MET A 252 -4.57 0.00 -12.04
N GLN A 253 -3.83 -0.32 -13.11
CA GLN A 253 -3.50 0.66 -14.15
C GLN A 253 -4.77 1.19 -14.85
N TYR A 254 -5.73 0.30 -15.12
CA TYR A 254 -7.01 0.70 -15.70
C TYR A 254 -7.76 1.73 -14.84
N GLU A 255 -7.77 1.57 -13.53
CA GLU A 255 -8.45 2.51 -12.62
C GLU A 255 -7.83 3.91 -12.61
N LEU A 256 -6.54 4.02 -12.93
CA LEU A 256 -5.80 5.29 -12.98
C LEU A 256 -5.78 5.93 -14.36
N LEU A 257 -5.99 5.16 -15.40
CA LEU A 257 -6.08 5.63 -16.78
C LEU A 257 -7.53 5.89 -17.14
N GLY A 258 -7.80 6.82 -17.98
CA GLY A 258 -9.14 7.13 -18.48
C GLY A 258 -9.82 5.95 -19.19
N ASP A 259 -10.36 6.19 -20.34
CA ASP A 259 -11.01 5.16 -21.15
C ASP A 259 -9.98 4.20 -21.73
N THR A 260 -10.19 2.91 -21.47
CA THR A 260 -9.50 1.83 -22.15
C THR A 260 -10.49 1.05 -23.01
N GLU A 261 -10.06 0.49 -24.15
CA GLU A 261 -10.92 -0.32 -25.00
C GLU A 261 -11.40 -1.59 -24.31
N VAL A 262 -10.60 -2.08 -23.35
CA VAL A 262 -10.91 -3.27 -22.56
C VAL A 262 -11.35 -2.87 -21.16
N SER A 263 -12.66 -2.87 -20.94
CA SER A 263 -13.20 -2.69 -19.58
C SER A 263 -13.15 -4.01 -18.82
N PRO A 264 -12.52 -4.10 -17.64
CA PRO A 264 -12.69 -5.25 -16.78
C PRO A 264 -14.17 -5.39 -16.43
N LYS A 265 -14.75 -6.56 -16.67
CA LYS A 265 -16.20 -6.81 -16.56
C LYS A 265 -16.81 -6.61 -15.18
N LYS A 266 -16.02 -6.42 -14.15
CA LYS A 266 -16.35 -5.91 -12.80
C LYS A 266 -15.06 -5.44 -12.18
N THR A 267 -15.01 -4.20 -11.70
CA THR A 267 -14.20 -3.88 -10.53
C THR A 267 -14.63 -4.89 -9.48
N VAL A 268 -13.78 -5.87 -9.19
CA VAL A 268 -14.04 -6.75 -8.07
C VAL A 268 -14.16 -5.81 -6.90
N LEU A 269 -15.37 -5.66 -6.40
CA LEU A 269 -15.54 -5.13 -5.08
C LEU A 269 -14.52 -5.88 -4.25
N LEU A 270 -13.52 -5.18 -3.79
CA LEU A 270 -12.62 -5.63 -2.75
C LEU A 270 -13.45 -5.77 -1.48
N SER A 271 -14.49 -6.56 -1.57
CA SER A 271 -15.17 -7.11 -0.42
C SER A 271 -14.16 -8.03 0.21
N GLY A 272 -13.23 -7.34 0.70
CA GLY A 272 -12.45 -7.61 1.78
C GLY A 272 -11.87 -8.99 1.93
N VAL A 273 -10.85 -8.98 2.63
CA VAL A 273 -10.56 -9.95 3.67
C VAL A 273 -11.87 -10.06 4.46
N GLY A 274 -12.67 -11.03 4.10
CA GLY A 274 -14.06 -11.12 4.57
C GLY A 274 -14.11 -11.28 6.08
N LEU A 275 -15.27 -11.05 6.66
CA LEU A 275 -15.56 -11.32 8.07
C LEU A 275 -15.07 -12.73 8.49
N ALA A 276 -15.11 -13.70 7.58
CA ALA A 276 -14.58 -15.04 7.80
C ALA A 276 -13.08 -15.08 8.08
N ASP A 277 -12.29 -14.25 7.40
CA ASP A 277 -10.82 -14.17 7.60
C ASP A 277 -10.50 -13.45 8.90
N TYR A 278 -11.28 -12.46 9.28
CA TYR A 278 -11.17 -11.77 10.54
C TYR A 278 -11.44 -12.71 11.72
N GLU A 279 -12.52 -13.48 11.67
CA GLU A 279 -12.86 -14.47 12.69
C GLU A 279 -11.85 -15.62 12.77
N LEU A 280 -11.35 -16.08 11.60
CA LEU A 280 -10.29 -17.08 11.55
C LEU A 280 -9.01 -16.56 12.22
N ARG A 281 -8.67 -15.31 12.01
CA ARG A 281 -7.52 -14.67 12.64
C ARG A 281 -7.69 -14.57 14.15
N LYS A 282 -8.82 -14.08 14.64
CA LYS A 282 -9.13 -14.04 16.07
C LYS A 282 -8.92 -15.41 16.71
N ARG A 283 -9.50 -16.44 16.09
CA ARG A 283 -9.36 -17.82 16.57
C ARG A 283 -7.90 -18.28 16.60
N ASN A 284 -7.13 -18.02 15.56
CA ASN A 284 -5.73 -18.44 15.49
C ASN A 284 -4.86 -17.68 16.50
N LEU A 285 -5.08 -16.38 16.73
CA LEU A 285 -4.40 -15.61 17.77
C LEU A 285 -4.74 -16.12 19.18
N ALA A 286 -6.00 -16.48 19.43
CA ALA A 286 -6.42 -17.08 20.69
C ALA A 286 -5.75 -18.45 20.91
N MET A 287 -5.70 -19.31 19.89
CA MET A 287 -5.02 -20.61 19.95
C MET A 287 -3.51 -20.45 20.19
N LEU A 288 -2.87 -19.50 19.51
CA LEU A 288 -1.45 -19.17 19.70
C LEU A 288 -1.17 -18.70 21.15
N THR A 289 -2.08 -17.89 21.69
CA THR A 289 -1.98 -17.35 23.06
C THR A 289 -2.08 -18.47 24.12
N VAL A 290 -3.02 -19.41 23.94
CA VAL A 290 -3.31 -20.48 24.91
C VAL A 290 -2.24 -21.58 24.88
N HIS A 291 -1.87 -22.01 23.67
CA HIS A 291 -1.02 -23.19 23.50
C HIS A 291 0.46 -22.86 23.27
N GLY A 292 0.78 -21.60 22.90
CA GLY A 292 2.12 -21.18 22.53
C GLY A 292 2.60 -21.75 21.18
N PRO A 293 3.53 -21.08 20.48
CA PRO A 293 3.92 -21.42 19.11
C PRO A 293 4.70 -22.74 18.97
N LEU A 294 5.22 -23.29 20.07
CA LEU A 294 6.01 -24.53 20.08
C LEU A 294 5.16 -25.79 20.34
N SER A 295 3.89 -25.66 20.71
CA SER A 295 2.96 -26.79 20.80
C SER A 295 2.41 -27.15 19.41
N PRO A 296 1.90 -28.37 19.18
CA PRO A 296 1.33 -28.75 17.88
C PRO A 296 0.18 -27.84 17.45
N GLU A 297 -0.74 -27.50 18.36
CA GLU A 297 -1.91 -26.64 18.11
C GLU A 297 -1.49 -25.19 17.85
N GLY A 298 -0.60 -24.65 18.66
CA GLY A 298 -0.08 -23.29 18.51
C GLY A 298 0.82 -23.14 17.28
N ALA A 299 1.63 -24.13 16.94
CA ALA A 299 2.43 -24.16 15.73
C ALA A 299 1.55 -24.16 14.47
N LYS A 300 0.45 -24.94 14.48
CA LYS A 300 -0.53 -24.92 13.40
C LYS A 300 -1.20 -23.56 13.26
N ALA A 301 -1.64 -22.97 14.38
CA ALA A 301 -2.26 -21.65 14.40
C ALA A 301 -1.28 -20.56 13.89
N TRP A 302 -0.04 -20.59 14.36
CA TRP A 302 1.01 -19.67 13.89
C TRP A 302 1.31 -19.85 12.40
N GLY A 303 1.39 -21.10 11.92
CA GLY A 303 1.56 -21.41 10.50
C GLY A 303 0.46 -20.81 9.63
N GLN A 304 -0.80 -20.92 10.06
CA GLN A 304 -1.93 -20.32 9.35
C GLN A 304 -1.89 -18.78 9.35
N ILE A 305 -1.48 -18.17 10.46
CA ILE A 305 -1.28 -16.71 10.52
C ILE A 305 -0.17 -16.27 9.56
N ARG A 306 0.98 -16.97 9.55
CA ARG A 306 2.13 -16.63 8.70
C ARG A 306 1.85 -16.70 7.22
N THR A 307 1.11 -17.70 6.77
CA THR A 307 0.86 -17.94 5.34
C THR A 307 -0.15 -16.98 4.73
N SER A 308 -0.81 -16.17 5.55
CA SER A 308 -1.78 -15.18 5.07
C SER A 308 -1.17 -13.88 4.58
N GLY A 309 0.11 -13.62 4.85
CA GLY A 309 0.76 -12.34 4.55
C GLY A 309 1.64 -12.34 3.30
N LEU A 310 2.01 -11.13 2.86
CA LEU A 310 3.05 -10.93 1.85
C LEU A 310 4.44 -11.11 2.50
N SER A 311 5.27 -11.96 1.90
CA SER A 311 6.59 -12.30 2.46
C SER A 311 7.66 -11.24 2.19
N SER A 312 7.47 -10.43 1.15
CA SER A 312 8.41 -9.37 0.73
C SER A 312 8.28 -8.08 1.52
N VAL A 313 7.14 -7.86 2.21
CA VAL A 313 6.89 -6.64 2.98
C VAL A 313 7.45 -6.79 4.40
N ARG A 314 8.64 -6.24 4.63
CA ARG A 314 9.43 -6.40 5.86
C ARG A 314 9.74 -5.07 6.55
N PRO A 315 8.76 -4.40 7.16
CA PRO A 315 8.95 -3.07 7.76
C PRO A 315 9.98 -3.05 8.88
N VAL A 316 10.15 -4.13 9.63
CA VAL A 316 11.14 -4.22 10.71
C VAL A 316 12.56 -4.25 10.16
N GLU A 317 12.79 -4.90 9.03
CA GLU A 317 14.10 -4.88 8.36
C GLU A 317 14.45 -3.47 7.87
N VAL A 318 13.46 -2.74 7.34
CA VAL A 318 13.59 -1.33 6.96
C VAL A 318 13.96 -0.47 8.18
N LEU A 319 13.26 -0.63 9.31
CA LEU A 319 13.56 0.09 10.54
C LEU A 319 14.99 -0.20 11.03
N ARG A 320 15.43 -1.44 11.01
CA ARG A 320 16.79 -1.84 11.41
C ARG A 320 17.85 -1.19 10.51
N ALA A 321 17.60 -1.10 9.22
CA ALA A 321 18.49 -0.41 8.29
C ALA A 321 18.53 1.10 8.56
N LEU A 322 17.38 1.73 8.79
CA LEU A 322 17.29 3.15 9.17
C LEU A 322 18.00 3.46 10.50
N TRP A 323 18.04 2.51 11.42
CA TRP A 323 18.80 2.61 12.67
C TRP A 323 20.30 2.25 12.53
N GLY A 324 20.75 1.89 11.32
CA GLY A 324 22.14 1.58 11.01
C GLY A 324 22.64 0.24 11.55
N GLU A 325 21.73 -0.71 11.82
CA GLU A 325 22.12 -2.05 12.28
C GLU A 325 22.58 -2.95 11.11
N LYS A 326 21.90 -2.87 9.98
CA LYS A 326 22.18 -3.71 8.81
C LYS A 326 21.52 -3.10 7.57
N ASP A 327 22.27 -2.94 6.50
CA ASP A 327 21.71 -2.51 5.22
C ASP A 327 20.69 -3.54 4.71
N CYS A 328 19.63 -3.05 4.06
CA CYS A 328 18.66 -3.92 3.42
C CYS A 328 18.33 -3.42 2.00
N ARG A 329 18.02 -4.37 1.12
CA ARG A 329 17.43 -4.13 -0.19
C ARG A 329 15.92 -4.36 -0.09
N VAL A 330 15.15 -3.45 -0.66
CA VAL A 330 13.69 -3.55 -0.76
C VAL A 330 13.33 -3.58 -2.22
N ASP A 331 12.50 -4.54 -2.66
CA ASP A 331 12.09 -4.67 -4.06
C ASP A 331 11.11 -3.58 -4.50
N ASN A 332 10.23 -3.15 -3.57
CA ASN A 332 9.23 -2.09 -3.85
C ASN A 332 9.15 -1.14 -2.67
N LEU A 333 9.91 -0.08 -2.73
CA LEU A 333 9.88 1.01 -1.76
C LEU A 333 9.19 2.21 -2.38
N ASN A 334 8.14 2.70 -1.71
CA ASN A 334 7.59 4.02 -1.98
C ASN A 334 8.41 5.04 -1.21
N MET A 335 9.11 5.90 -1.93
CA MET A 335 10.05 6.88 -1.41
C MET A 335 10.04 8.15 -2.25
N PRO A 336 10.50 9.29 -1.72
CA PRO A 336 10.72 10.48 -2.54
C PRO A 336 11.69 10.18 -3.68
N CYS A 337 11.33 10.56 -4.90
CA CYS A 337 12.17 10.35 -6.08
C CYS A 337 13.49 11.12 -5.92
N ASP A 338 14.59 10.40 -6.06
CA ASP A 338 15.96 10.90 -6.08
C ASP A 338 16.61 10.80 -7.48
N GLY A 339 15.77 10.57 -8.50
CA GLY A 339 16.19 10.31 -9.87
C GLY A 339 16.12 8.83 -10.28
N ALA A 340 15.66 7.95 -9.38
CA ALA A 340 15.57 6.51 -9.67
C ALA A 340 14.50 6.17 -10.72
N VAL A 341 13.48 7.00 -10.88
CA VAL A 341 12.40 6.83 -11.87
C VAL A 341 12.31 8.07 -12.73
N GLU A 342 12.59 7.93 -14.04
CA GLU A 342 12.49 9.03 -14.99
C GLU A 342 11.04 9.48 -15.19
N GLY A 343 10.84 10.76 -15.58
CA GLY A 343 9.52 11.37 -15.76
C GLY A 343 8.89 11.89 -14.47
N VAL A 344 9.40 11.51 -13.29
CA VAL A 344 8.88 11.98 -11.99
C VAL A 344 9.78 13.07 -11.41
N ALA A 345 9.17 14.20 -11.02
CA ALA A 345 9.91 15.30 -10.41
C ALA A 345 10.54 14.90 -9.06
N PRO A 346 11.74 15.42 -8.74
CA PRO A 346 12.42 15.13 -7.47
C PRO A 346 11.53 15.41 -6.25
N GLY A 347 11.60 14.51 -5.28
CA GLY A 347 10.87 14.61 -4.03
C GLY A 347 9.40 14.17 -4.07
N ARG A 348 8.81 13.85 -5.24
CA ARG A 348 7.52 13.18 -5.33
C ARG A 348 7.71 11.68 -5.10
N PHE A 349 6.71 11.01 -4.52
CA PHE A 349 6.83 9.59 -4.23
C PHE A 349 6.78 8.73 -5.49
N VAL A 350 7.74 7.82 -5.59
CA VAL A 350 7.84 6.76 -6.60
C VAL A 350 7.90 5.39 -5.93
N GLU A 351 7.61 4.35 -6.68
CA GLU A 351 7.78 2.96 -6.25
C GLU A 351 8.90 2.32 -7.07
N CYS A 352 9.99 1.95 -6.42
CA CYS A 352 11.15 1.37 -7.08
C CYS A 352 11.95 0.43 -6.15
N PRO A 353 12.82 -0.41 -6.70
CA PRO A 353 13.84 -1.08 -5.90
C PRO A 353 14.73 -0.06 -5.20
N ALA A 354 15.09 -0.31 -3.94
CA ALA A 354 15.91 0.61 -3.17
C ALA A 354 16.86 -0.12 -2.23
N VAL A 355 17.92 0.57 -1.84
CA VAL A 355 18.83 0.16 -0.77
C VAL A 355 18.68 1.15 0.39
N ILE A 356 18.53 0.61 1.59
CA ILE A 356 18.42 1.38 2.83
C ILE A 356 19.60 1.00 3.71
N GLY A 357 20.31 1.99 4.19
CA GLY A 357 21.47 1.79 5.07
C GLY A 357 21.75 3.02 5.91
N LYS A 358 22.92 3.01 6.54
CA LYS A 358 23.39 4.08 7.40
C LYS A 358 23.45 5.44 6.70
N ASP A 359 23.75 5.43 5.39
CA ASP A 359 23.90 6.65 4.57
C ASP A 359 22.56 7.17 4.03
N GLY A 360 21.46 6.49 4.32
CA GLY A 360 20.12 6.89 3.93
C GLY A 360 19.33 5.87 3.13
N VAL A 361 18.38 6.37 2.36
CA VAL A 361 17.51 5.62 1.46
C VAL A 361 17.84 6.03 0.03
N HIS A 362 18.20 5.07 -0.80
CA HIS A 362 18.61 5.30 -2.18
C HIS A 362 17.82 4.41 -3.14
N GLY A 363 17.11 5.03 -4.06
CA GLY A 363 16.44 4.32 -5.16
C GLY A 363 17.47 3.71 -6.11
N ILE A 364 17.18 2.53 -6.61
CA ILE A 364 17.94 1.92 -7.69
C ILE A 364 17.35 2.41 -9.00
N ALA A 365 18.15 3.10 -9.79
CA ALA A 365 17.71 3.64 -11.07
C ALA A 365 17.17 2.53 -11.99
N VAL A 366 16.03 2.79 -12.59
CA VAL A 366 15.36 1.88 -13.51
C VAL A 366 15.05 2.61 -14.82
N GLU A 367 15.12 1.86 -15.92
CA GLU A 367 14.73 2.36 -17.23
C GLU A 367 13.26 1.97 -17.50
N LEU A 368 12.45 2.97 -17.81
CA LEU A 368 11.07 2.80 -18.26
C LEU A 368 10.93 3.36 -19.68
N PRO A 369 10.03 2.82 -20.51
CA PRO A 369 9.73 3.39 -21.82
C PRO A 369 9.35 4.87 -21.73
N VAL A 370 9.87 5.67 -22.67
CA VAL A 370 9.66 7.13 -22.70
C VAL A 370 8.17 7.51 -22.81
N GLU A 371 7.37 6.63 -23.38
CA GLU A 371 5.92 6.76 -23.52
C GLU A 371 5.20 6.84 -22.16
N LEU A 372 5.85 6.38 -21.09
CA LEU A 372 5.32 6.45 -19.73
C LEU A 372 5.74 7.70 -18.96
N HIS A 373 6.76 8.44 -19.39
CA HIS A 373 7.37 9.50 -18.59
C HIS A 373 6.39 10.64 -18.29
N ASP A 374 5.68 11.15 -19.30
CA ASP A 374 4.71 12.24 -19.11
C ASP A 374 3.55 11.79 -18.20
N LEU A 375 3.07 10.58 -18.39
CA LEU A 375 1.98 10.03 -17.59
C LEU A 375 2.41 9.77 -16.14
N MET A 376 3.65 9.32 -15.91
CA MET A 376 4.25 9.21 -14.57
C MET A 376 4.32 10.57 -13.88
N GLY A 377 4.79 11.59 -14.61
CA GLY A 377 4.85 12.98 -14.14
C GLY A 377 3.47 13.50 -13.73
N GLN A 378 2.47 13.29 -14.59
CA GLN A 378 1.08 13.71 -14.38
C GLN A 378 0.46 13.00 -13.16
N LEU A 379 0.51 11.68 -13.12
CA LEU A 379 -0.05 10.89 -11.99
C LEU A 379 0.65 11.19 -10.66
N SER A 380 1.97 11.40 -10.68
CA SER A 380 2.71 11.79 -9.47
C SER A 380 2.28 13.16 -8.94
N LEU A 381 1.96 14.11 -9.84
CA LEU A 381 1.40 15.41 -9.46
C LEU A 381 -0.03 15.27 -8.92
N CYS A 382 -0.87 14.43 -9.55
CA CYS A 382 -2.19 14.11 -9.02
C CYS A 382 -2.11 13.61 -7.56
N ASN A 383 -1.16 12.72 -7.26
CA ASN A 383 -0.99 12.20 -5.90
C ASN A 383 -0.67 13.30 -4.88
N VAL A 384 0.19 14.27 -5.26
CA VAL A 384 0.49 15.44 -4.40
C VAL A 384 -0.74 16.30 -4.18
N LEU A 385 -1.47 16.65 -5.25
CA LEU A 385 -2.64 17.52 -5.16
C LEU A 385 -3.81 16.87 -4.40
N TYR A 386 -4.06 15.59 -4.60
CA TYR A 386 -5.06 14.86 -3.82
C TYR A 386 -4.65 14.76 -2.34
N ALA A 387 -3.37 14.55 -2.04
CA ALA A 387 -2.87 14.55 -0.66
C ALA A 387 -3.01 15.93 0.00
N GLU A 388 -2.71 17.02 -0.73
CA GLU A 388 -2.93 18.40 -0.27
C GLU A 388 -4.41 18.67 -0.01
N ALA A 389 -5.28 18.35 -0.96
CA ALA A 389 -6.71 18.53 -0.80
C ALA A 389 -7.25 17.81 0.44
N ALA A 390 -6.89 16.55 0.63
CA ALA A 390 -7.34 15.75 1.76
C ALA A 390 -6.80 16.28 3.10
N SER A 391 -5.53 16.70 3.14
CA SER A 391 -4.89 17.16 4.38
C SER A 391 -5.34 18.54 4.82
N THR A 392 -5.69 19.43 3.88
CA THR A 392 -5.99 20.84 4.16
C THR A 392 -7.47 21.21 4.00
N GLY A 393 -8.29 20.33 3.39
CA GLY A 393 -9.65 20.65 2.98
C GLY A 393 -9.71 21.59 1.76
N SER A 394 -8.61 21.72 1.00
CA SER A 394 -8.52 22.65 -0.14
C SER A 394 -9.35 22.16 -1.33
N ARG A 395 -10.47 22.83 -1.59
CA ARG A 395 -11.26 22.60 -2.81
C ARG A 395 -10.52 23.03 -4.08
N ALA A 396 -9.59 23.99 -3.98
CA ALA A 396 -8.76 24.42 -5.11
C ALA A 396 -7.78 23.32 -5.52
N ALA A 397 -7.06 22.72 -4.56
CA ALA A 397 -6.16 21.59 -4.84
C ALA A 397 -6.93 20.37 -5.37
N LEU A 398 -8.13 20.10 -4.83
CA LEU A 398 -8.99 19.03 -5.32
C LEU A 398 -9.38 19.24 -6.79
N ARG A 399 -9.78 20.46 -7.14
CA ARG A 399 -10.10 20.82 -8.52
C ARG A 399 -8.91 20.67 -9.45
N GLU A 400 -7.74 21.20 -9.06
CA GLU A 400 -6.53 21.09 -9.85
C GLU A 400 -6.11 19.61 -10.06
N ALA A 401 -6.27 18.76 -9.02
CA ALA A 401 -6.04 17.34 -9.15
C ALA A 401 -6.98 16.70 -10.19
N MET A 402 -8.28 17.07 -10.17
CA MET A 402 -9.27 16.54 -11.11
C MET A 402 -9.01 17.01 -12.55
N GLU A 403 -8.53 18.25 -12.74
CA GLU A 403 -8.21 18.79 -14.07
C GLU A 403 -7.10 17.99 -14.77
N ILE A 404 -6.18 17.41 -13.99
CA ILE A 404 -5.06 16.64 -14.54
C ILE A 404 -5.19 15.13 -14.34
N ASP A 405 -6.26 14.63 -13.70
CA ASP A 405 -6.44 13.19 -13.47
C ASP A 405 -6.74 12.48 -14.82
N PRO A 406 -5.87 11.56 -15.28
CA PRO A 406 -6.12 10.84 -16.53
C PRO A 406 -7.43 10.06 -16.53
N ALA A 407 -7.90 9.61 -15.35
CA ALA A 407 -9.18 8.91 -15.22
C ALA A 407 -10.40 9.80 -15.52
N LEU A 408 -10.23 11.13 -15.55
CA LEU A 408 -11.24 12.12 -15.90
C LEU A 408 -11.08 12.65 -17.33
N ALA A 409 -10.14 12.13 -18.11
CA ALA A 409 -9.94 12.55 -19.49
C ALA A 409 -11.24 12.35 -20.31
N GLY A 410 -11.66 13.43 -21.01
CA GLY A 410 -12.87 13.40 -21.83
C GLY A 410 -14.20 13.49 -21.07
N VAL A 411 -14.19 13.69 -19.75
CA VAL A 411 -15.39 13.93 -18.94
C VAL A 411 -15.59 15.44 -18.77
N ASP A 412 -16.84 15.90 -18.74
CA ASP A 412 -17.16 17.31 -18.44
C ASP A 412 -16.79 17.63 -16.99
N LEU A 413 -15.73 18.42 -16.82
CA LEU A 413 -15.18 18.73 -15.50
C LEU A 413 -16.17 19.49 -14.64
N LEU A 414 -16.91 20.49 -15.19
CA LEU A 414 -17.88 21.28 -14.41
C LEU A 414 -19.02 20.41 -13.90
N TYR A 415 -19.52 19.51 -14.73
CA TYR A 415 -20.52 18.54 -14.33
C TYR A 415 -20.00 17.61 -13.23
N THR A 416 -18.79 17.11 -13.42
CA THR A 416 -18.12 16.19 -12.48
C THR A 416 -17.85 16.85 -11.14
N GLU A 417 -17.43 18.12 -11.10
CA GLU A 417 -17.26 18.90 -9.87
C GLU A 417 -18.60 19.08 -9.13
N GLY A 418 -19.68 19.32 -9.84
CA GLY A 418 -21.02 19.40 -9.27
C GLY A 418 -21.40 18.10 -8.56
N VAL A 419 -21.26 16.98 -9.27
CA VAL A 419 -21.52 15.64 -8.72
C VAL A 419 -20.64 15.35 -7.50
N LEU A 420 -19.33 15.64 -7.58
CA LEU A 420 -18.42 15.47 -6.45
C LEU A 420 -18.85 16.32 -5.24
N SER A 421 -19.28 17.55 -5.47
CA SER A 421 -19.76 18.43 -4.41
C SER A 421 -21.00 17.86 -3.72
N ASP A 422 -21.94 17.30 -4.48
CA ASP A 422 -23.14 16.65 -3.95
C ASP A 422 -22.78 15.38 -3.14
N MET A 423 -21.83 14.58 -3.65
CA MET A 423 -21.31 13.41 -2.95
C MET A 423 -20.62 13.79 -1.63
N MET A 424 -19.83 14.86 -1.62
CA MET A 424 -19.18 15.38 -0.42
C MET A 424 -20.20 15.86 0.63
N GLU A 425 -21.23 16.64 0.21
CA GLU A 425 -22.30 17.08 1.12
C GLU A 425 -23.06 15.88 1.71
N ALA A 426 -23.36 14.88 0.88
CA ALA A 426 -24.04 13.65 1.32
C ALA A 426 -23.24 12.81 2.33
N GLN A 427 -21.92 13.06 2.44
CA GLN A 427 -20.99 12.34 3.33
C GLN A 427 -20.17 13.28 4.22
N LYS A 428 -20.65 14.48 4.48
CA LYS A 428 -19.91 15.53 5.22
C LYS A 428 -19.41 15.11 6.60
N GLU A 429 -20.10 14.22 7.28
CA GLU A 429 -19.69 13.69 8.58
C GLU A 429 -18.33 12.94 8.51
N LYS A 430 -17.98 12.41 7.35
CA LYS A 430 -16.73 11.72 7.08
C LYS A 430 -15.64 12.62 6.47
N LEU A 431 -15.97 13.87 6.15
CA LEU A 431 -15.12 14.82 5.41
C LEU A 431 -14.91 16.13 6.18
N LYS A 432 -14.59 16.02 7.45
CA LYS A 432 -14.55 17.13 8.41
C LYS A 432 -13.66 18.31 8.01
N ARG A 433 -12.59 18.06 7.23
CA ARG A 433 -11.67 19.11 6.77
C ARG A 433 -12.26 20.01 5.70
N PHE A 434 -13.32 19.58 5.03
CA PHE A 434 -13.97 20.32 3.95
C PHE A 434 -15.20 21.11 4.42
N PHE A 435 -15.64 20.88 5.64
CA PHE A 435 -16.82 21.47 6.30
C PHE A 435 -16.46 21.89 7.74
#